data_b71dccfe791b89e771ae5748f0824926
#
_entry.id   b71dccfe791b89e771ae5748f0824926
#
_cell.length_a   1.000
_cell.length_b   1.000
_cell.length_c   1.000
_cell.angle_alpha   90.00
_cell.angle_beta   90.00
_cell.angle_gamma   90.00
#
_symmetry.space_group_name_H-M   'P 1'
#
loop_
_entity.id
_entity.type
_entity.pdbx_description
1 polymer ?
#
loop_
_entity_poly.entity_id
_entity_poly.type
_entity_poly.pdbx_seq_one_letter_code
_entity_poly.pdbx_strand_id
1 'polypeptide(L)'
;MKLSSLFRGDSAVLRGNFLILTLSWVIMYSAGPIPQTYASLYYLSLGADEFLISVIAFAGSLAIALVQFPGGYLADKHGRRWLVSTMTYGLAVGAFFFIIAPSWPFIMLGMVIQSVCAIYGPALMAMVIDSLPPKHRGAGYSFQTIVTSLALLPAPLIAQYLVLTFDFDLGMRIAYTIVMVAYFATATLRLKLKETLPPNAAGGRPKIMEALREYPKAVRESIAVWRKLSKSAFYLFLVTIGINGIVVSCYTYFVVYATTILEMTESQWAFVMAFMYLTVAIPGIIAGLSMDIKGRKAFLILGYLLYAPGMLLFVTADFNMLLLAFFLYGLGNTLQLNSYQVLMGDMIPKNLRGTANGCIHFFMYIVQAIFQIIIGFLYAFVSPQLPFLLLAASAIPFAAIIAFKVSEPAVKED
;
A
#
# COMPACT_ATOMS: atom_id res chain seq x y z
N MET A 1 -13.21 -7.74 -22.85
CA MET A 1 -12.80 -6.57 -23.69
C MET A 1 -11.40 -6.85 -24.24
N LYS A 2 -11.16 -6.77 -25.56
CA LYS A 2 -9.85 -7.09 -26.12
C LYS A 2 -8.84 -5.96 -25.81
N LEU A 3 -7.71 -6.26 -25.18
CA LEU A 3 -6.61 -5.30 -24.98
C LEU A 3 -6.24 -4.52 -26.26
N SER A 4 -6.47 -5.12 -27.43
CA SER A 4 -6.26 -4.50 -28.74
C SER A 4 -7.14 -3.27 -29.02
N SER A 5 -8.25 -3.10 -28.31
CA SER A 5 -9.13 -1.92 -28.45
C SER A 5 -8.58 -0.69 -27.70
N LEU A 6 -7.74 -0.88 -26.68
CA LEU A 6 -7.02 0.19 -26.00
C LEU A 6 -5.96 0.88 -26.88
N PHE A 7 -5.41 0.12 -27.85
CA PHE A 7 -4.36 0.62 -28.75
C PHE A 7 -4.89 1.08 -30.13
N ARG A 8 -6.15 0.80 -30.47
CA ARG A 8 -6.69 1.05 -31.80
C ARG A 8 -7.69 2.19 -31.95
N GLY A 9 -8.20 2.79 -30.88
CA GLY A 9 -9.33 3.71 -31.05
C GLY A 9 -9.19 5.11 -30.50
N ASP A 10 -8.67 5.29 -29.29
CA ASP A 10 -8.63 6.60 -28.67
C ASP A 10 -7.32 6.81 -27.92
N SER A 11 -6.37 7.42 -28.61
CA SER A 11 -5.10 7.88 -28.01
C SER A 11 -5.29 8.87 -26.84
N ALA A 12 -6.53 9.20 -26.48
CA ALA A 12 -6.90 10.06 -25.36
C ALA A 12 -6.57 9.45 -23.99
N VAL A 13 -6.59 8.12 -23.84
CA VAL A 13 -6.29 7.44 -22.56
C VAL A 13 -4.81 7.51 -22.21
N LEU A 14 -3.91 7.49 -23.21
CA LEU A 14 -2.45 7.54 -23.00
C LEU A 14 -1.88 8.94 -23.25
N ARG A 15 -2.61 10.00 -22.88
CA ARG A 15 -2.17 11.40 -23.08
C ARG A 15 -2.40 12.22 -21.82
N GLY A 16 -1.78 13.40 -21.78
CA GLY A 16 -1.99 14.40 -20.72
C GLY A 16 -1.59 13.89 -19.31
N ASN A 17 -2.39 14.25 -18.32
CA ASN A 17 -2.13 13.92 -16.92
C ASN A 17 -2.08 12.42 -16.64
N PHE A 18 -2.94 11.63 -17.29
CA PHE A 18 -2.96 10.19 -17.06
C PHE A 18 -1.66 9.49 -17.43
N LEU A 19 -1.07 9.88 -18.57
CA LEU A 19 0.25 9.36 -18.98
C LEU A 19 1.34 9.75 -17.98
N ILE A 20 1.37 11.02 -17.56
CA ILE A 20 2.35 11.52 -16.58
C ILE A 20 2.22 10.77 -15.26
N LEU A 21 1.00 10.57 -14.77
CA LEU A 21 0.72 9.85 -13.53
C LEU A 21 1.11 8.37 -13.65
N THR A 22 0.79 7.71 -14.75
CA THR A 22 1.17 6.32 -14.99
C THR A 22 2.69 6.15 -15.05
N LEU A 23 3.39 6.97 -15.81
CA LEU A 23 4.86 6.94 -15.88
C LEU A 23 5.49 7.23 -14.51
N SER A 24 4.95 8.20 -13.78
CA SER A 24 5.44 8.51 -12.43
C SER A 24 5.28 7.33 -11.47
N TRP A 25 4.20 6.56 -11.57
CA TRP A 25 4.01 5.36 -10.77
C TRP A 25 4.92 4.22 -11.20
N VAL A 26 5.13 4.02 -12.50
CA VAL A 26 6.10 3.03 -13.00
C VAL A 26 7.49 3.28 -12.41
N ILE A 27 7.96 4.54 -12.44
CA ILE A 27 9.26 4.91 -11.88
C ILE A 27 9.29 4.61 -10.37
N MET A 28 8.26 4.99 -9.62
CA MET A 28 8.20 4.75 -8.17
C MET A 28 8.12 3.26 -7.82
N TYR A 29 7.30 2.49 -8.54
CA TYR A 29 7.12 1.06 -8.29
C TYR A 29 8.29 0.20 -8.77
N SER A 30 9.09 0.66 -9.73
CA SER A 30 10.34 -0.03 -10.11
C SER A 30 11.47 0.19 -9.11
N ALA A 31 11.51 1.34 -8.42
CA ALA A 31 12.60 1.69 -7.51
C ALA A 31 12.26 1.39 -6.04
N GLY A 32 11.06 1.79 -5.57
CA GLY A 32 10.67 1.69 -4.15
C GLY A 32 10.82 0.31 -3.53
N PRO A 33 10.43 -0.79 -4.19
CA PRO A 33 10.54 -2.14 -3.65
C PRO A 33 11.97 -2.67 -3.56
N ILE A 34 12.96 -2.05 -4.22
CA ILE A 34 14.36 -2.49 -4.16
C ILE A 34 14.83 -2.57 -2.69
N PRO A 35 14.92 -1.47 -1.93
CA PRO A 35 15.36 -1.56 -0.53
C PRO A 35 14.35 -2.26 0.36
N GLN A 36 13.05 -2.29 0.02
CA GLN A 36 12.03 -2.98 0.82
C GLN A 36 12.29 -4.48 0.96
N THR A 37 13.02 -5.08 0.02
CA THR A 37 13.42 -6.51 0.07
C THR A 37 14.18 -6.84 1.36
N TYR A 38 15.02 -5.93 1.84
CA TYR A 38 15.88 -6.14 3.01
C TYR A 38 15.75 -5.03 4.06
N ALA A 39 14.71 -4.19 3.99
CA ALA A 39 14.59 -2.99 4.82
C ALA A 39 14.77 -3.27 6.32
N SER A 40 14.10 -4.30 6.85
CA SER A 40 14.18 -4.62 8.29
C SER A 40 15.56 -5.12 8.69
N LEU A 41 16.27 -5.87 7.81
CA LEU A 41 17.67 -6.27 8.06
C LEU A 41 18.59 -5.03 8.07
N TYR A 42 18.33 -4.05 7.20
CA TYR A 42 19.08 -2.80 7.20
C TYR A 42 18.86 -2.00 8.49
N TYR A 43 17.65 -2.02 9.06
CA TYR A 43 17.42 -1.37 10.35
C TYR A 43 18.18 -2.06 11.49
N LEU A 44 18.22 -3.40 11.48
CA LEU A 44 19.02 -4.17 12.43
C LEU A 44 20.52 -3.86 12.29
N SER A 45 21.07 -3.78 11.07
CA SER A 45 22.47 -3.46 10.84
C SER A 45 22.88 -2.05 11.33
N LEU A 46 21.90 -1.14 11.44
CA LEU A 46 22.08 0.21 11.98
C LEU A 46 21.78 0.31 13.50
N GLY A 47 21.75 -0.84 14.18
CA GLY A 47 21.64 -0.91 15.64
C GLY A 47 20.20 -0.84 16.17
N ALA A 48 19.19 -1.07 15.33
CA ALA A 48 17.85 -1.37 15.84
C ALA A 48 17.83 -2.80 16.40
N ASP A 49 16.95 -3.06 17.36
CA ASP A 49 16.53 -4.41 17.72
C ASP A 49 15.19 -4.76 17.04
N GLU A 50 14.72 -5.98 17.26
CA GLU A 50 13.48 -6.47 16.64
C GLU A 50 12.27 -5.62 17.06
N PHE A 51 12.21 -5.13 18.30
CA PHE A 51 11.10 -4.28 18.74
C PHE A 51 11.18 -2.88 18.11
N LEU A 52 12.38 -2.32 17.97
CA LEU A 52 12.58 -1.00 17.35
C LEU A 52 12.18 -0.98 15.87
N ILE A 53 12.27 -2.11 15.15
CA ILE A 53 11.70 -2.21 13.80
C ILE A 53 10.21 -1.85 13.82
N SER A 54 9.47 -2.36 14.79
CA SER A 54 8.05 -2.06 14.93
C SER A 54 7.77 -0.61 15.36
N VAL A 55 8.63 -0.03 16.17
CA VAL A 55 8.54 1.39 16.58
C VAL A 55 8.75 2.31 15.38
N ILE A 56 9.72 2.02 14.52
CA ILE A 56 9.95 2.76 13.26
C ILE A 56 8.71 2.68 12.36
N ALA A 57 8.16 1.47 12.17
CA ALA A 57 6.97 1.25 11.37
C ALA A 57 5.72 1.93 11.97
N PHE A 58 5.57 1.88 13.30
CA PHE A 58 4.52 2.61 14.05
C PHE A 58 4.59 4.11 13.81
N ALA A 59 5.78 4.71 13.95
CA ALA A 59 5.97 6.14 13.74
C ALA A 59 5.57 6.56 12.32
N GLY A 60 5.93 5.76 11.30
CA GLY A 60 5.50 5.98 9.92
C GLY A 60 3.99 5.89 9.74
N SER A 61 3.35 4.83 10.28
CA SER A 61 1.92 4.62 10.14
C SER A 61 1.10 5.67 10.90
N LEU A 62 1.56 6.09 12.07
CA LEU A 62 0.93 7.17 12.82
C LEU A 62 1.05 8.50 12.07
N ALA A 63 2.24 8.81 11.54
CA ALA A 63 2.47 10.03 10.77
C ALA A 63 1.57 10.12 9.53
N ILE A 64 1.43 9.03 8.74
CA ILE A 64 0.56 9.03 7.56
C ILE A 64 -0.92 9.13 7.96
N ALA A 65 -1.34 8.48 9.05
CA ALA A 65 -2.71 8.61 9.56
C ALA A 65 -3.06 10.06 9.85
N LEU A 66 -2.18 10.77 10.54
CA LEU A 66 -2.40 12.17 10.94
C LEU A 66 -2.52 13.13 9.75
N VAL A 67 -1.91 12.84 8.61
CA VAL A 67 -1.95 13.73 7.43
C VAL A 67 -3.05 13.40 6.43
N GLN A 68 -3.79 12.29 6.58
CA GLN A 68 -4.80 11.88 5.60
C GLN A 68 -5.92 12.91 5.41
N PHE A 69 -6.49 13.44 6.48
CA PHE A 69 -7.56 14.44 6.39
C PHE A 69 -7.07 15.82 5.92
N PRO A 70 -5.98 16.38 6.50
CA PRO A 70 -5.42 17.63 6.00
C PRO A 70 -5.07 17.58 4.52
N GLY A 71 -4.62 16.42 4.02
CA GLY A 71 -4.26 16.23 2.62
C GLY A 71 -5.40 16.48 1.66
N GLY A 72 -6.58 15.91 1.94
CA GLY A 72 -7.79 16.15 1.14
C GLY A 72 -8.20 17.62 1.12
N TYR A 73 -8.28 18.24 2.31
CA TYR A 73 -8.62 19.65 2.45
C TYR A 73 -7.65 20.59 1.70
N LEU A 74 -6.35 20.37 1.88
CA LEU A 74 -5.32 21.16 1.21
C LEU A 74 -5.40 20.99 -0.33
N ALA A 75 -5.64 19.78 -0.80
CA ALA A 75 -5.78 19.49 -2.21
C ALA A 75 -6.94 20.25 -2.85
N ASP A 76 -8.10 20.24 -2.20
CA ASP A 76 -9.32 20.86 -2.74
C ASP A 76 -9.28 22.40 -2.69
N LYS A 77 -8.58 22.98 -1.70
CA LYS A 77 -8.51 24.45 -1.52
C LYS A 77 -7.35 25.13 -2.27
N HIS A 78 -6.23 24.42 -2.47
CA HIS A 78 -4.99 25.05 -2.95
C HIS A 78 -4.47 24.47 -4.27
N GLY A 79 -5.17 23.48 -4.82
CA GLY A 79 -4.78 22.82 -6.05
C GLY A 79 -4.06 21.49 -5.82
N ARG A 80 -4.47 20.51 -6.57
CA ARG A 80 -3.96 19.14 -6.48
C ARG A 80 -2.56 19.00 -7.07
N ARG A 81 -2.33 19.66 -8.20
CA ARG A 81 -1.04 19.65 -8.90
C ARG A 81 0.10 20.08 -7.98
N TRP A 82 -0.07 21.19 -7.27
CA TRP A 82 0.96 21.72 -6.37
C TRP A 82 1.29 20.72 -5.27
N LEU A 83 0.28 20.19 -4.59
CA LEU A 83 0.48 19.25 -3.49
C LEU A 83 1.18 17.98 -3.97
N VAL A 84 0.71 17.39 -5.07
CA VAL A 84 1.28 16.16 -5.65
C VAL A 84 2.73 16.36 -6.05
N SER A 85 3.07 17.49 -6.71
CA SER A 85 4.44 17.72 -7.18
C SER A 85 5.40 18.02 -6.03
N THR A 86 5.04 18.94 -5.12
CA THR A 86 5.94 19.39 -4.05
C THR A 86 6.18 18.30 -2.99
N MET A 87 5.13 17.59 -2.59
CA MET A 87 5.26 16.54 -1.57
C MET A 87 6.05 15.33 -2.10
N THR A 88 6.05 15.08 -3.42
CA THR A 88 6.92 14.05 -3.99
C THR A 88 8.41 14.38 -3.84
N TYR A 89 8.82 15.66 -3.90
CA TYR A 89 10.20 16.05 -3.54
C TYR A 89 10.51 15.74 -2.07
N GLY A 90 9.53 15.93 -1.18
CA GLY A 90 9.69 15.56 0.22
C GLY A 90 9.93 14.06 0.43
N LEU A 91 9.37 13.17 -0.42
CA LEU A 91 9.72 11.75 -0.37
C LEU A 91 11.22 11.51 -0.68
N ALA A 92 11.79 12.26 -1.62
CA ALA A 92 13.22 12.18 -1.92
C ALA A 92 14.08 12.67 -0.74
N VAL A 93 13.63 13.72 -0.05
CA VAL A 93 14.29 14.18 1.19
C VAL A 93 14.25 13.10 2.26
N GLY A 94 13.11 12.44 2.47
CA GLY A 94 13.04 11.31 3.40
C GLY A 94 13.97 10.16 3.01
N ALA A 95 14.07 9.83 1.70
CA ALA A 95 15.01 8.82 1.21
C ALA A 95 16.48 9.18 1.47
N PHE A 96 16.84 10.46 1.43
CA PHE A 96 18.18 10.91 1.78
C PHE A 96 18.60 10.52 3.19
N PHE A 97 17.69 10.57 4.18
CA PHE A 97 17.99 10.15 5.55
C PHE A 97 18.30 8.66 5.65
N PHE A 98 17.72 7.81 4.81
CA PHE A 98 18.09 6.38 4.76
C PHE A 98 19.50 6.17 4.19
N ILE A 99 19.94 7.00 3.24
CA ILE A 99 21.26 6.89 2.60
C ILE A 99 22.37 7.25 3.59
N ILE A 100 22.20 8.35 4.32
CA ILE A 100 23.22 8.87 5.23
C ILE A 100 23.12 8.30 6.65
N ALA A 101 22.16 7.39 6.92
CA ALA A 101 21.87 6.91 8.26
C ALA A 101 23.10 6.29 8.93
N PRO A 102 23.60 6.85 10.06
CA PRO A 102 24.62 6.21 10.88
C PRO A 102 24.01 5.27 11.93
N SER A 103 22.69 5.36 12.17
CA SER A 103 21.95 4.58 13.16
C SER A 103 20.45 4.64 12.89
N TRP A 104 19.68 3.73 13.49
CA TRP A 104 18.23 3.57 13.28
C TRP A 104 17.36 4.84 13.50
N PRO A 105 17.68 5.82 14.39
CA PRO A 105 16.85 7.02 14.53
C PRO A 105 16.79 7.87 13.25
N PHE A 106 17.84 7.84 12.42
CA PHE A 106 17.82 8.50 11.11
C PHE A 106 16.85 7.81 10.15
N ILE A 107 16.75 6.48 10.22
CA ILE A 107 15.75 5.70 9.49
C ILE A 107 14.33 6.11 9.91
N MET A 108 14.07 6.19 11.21
CA MET A 108 12.79 6.64 11.74
C MET A 108 12.44 8.06 11.28
N LEU A 109 13.39 8.98 11.32
CA LEU A 109 13.20 10.35 10.82
C LEU A 109 12.85 10.35 9.32
N GLY A 110 13.60 9.62 8.49
CA GLY A 110 13.32 9.47 7.06
C GLY A 110 11.93 8.88 6.79
N MET A 111 11.54 7.85 7.56
CA MET A 111 10.22 7.23 7.49
C MET A 111 9.10 8.22 7.83
N VAL A 112 9.24 8.98 8.91
CA VAL A 112 8.25 9.99 9.31
C VAL A 112 8.14 11.09 8.25
N ILE A 113 9.26 11.59 7.71
CA ILE A 113 9.25 12.59 6.63
C ILE A 113 8.52 12.04 5.40
N GLN A 114 8.82 10.82 4.95
CA GLN A 114 8.13 10.21 3.81
C GLN A 114 6.63 10.04 4.08
N SER A 115 6.26 9.59 5.28
CA SER A 115 4.88 9.40 5.69
C SER A 115 4.09 10.72 5.74
N VAL A 116 4.68 11.79 6.27
CA VAL A 116 4.08 13.12 6.23
C VAL A 116 3.95 13.63 4.79
N CYS A 117 4.97 13.43 3.96
CA CYS A 117 4.92 13.83 2.56
C CYS A 117 3.93 13.01 1.72
N ALA A 118 3.51 11.83 2.16
CA ALA A 118 2.43 11.06 1.53
C ALA A 118 1.02 11.70 1.65
N ILE A 119 0.91 12.86 2.27
CA ILE A 119 -0.30 13.71 2.37
C ILE A 119 -0.98 13.96 1.01
N TYR A 120 -0.26 13.86 -0.07
CA TYR A 120 -0.79 14.06 -1.43
C TYR A 120 -1.64 12.88 -1.96
N GLY A 121 -1.69 11.75 -1.26
CA GLY A 121 -2.35 10.53 -1.72
C GLY A 121 -3.78 10.75 -2.22
N PRO A 122 -4.68 11.37 -1.45
CA PRO A 122 -6.05 11.67 -1.88
C PRO A 122 -6.11 12.55 -3.14
N ALA A 123 -5.25 13.57 -3.22
CA ALA A 123 -5.14 14.45 -4.37
C ALA A 123 -4.72 13.71 -5.65
N LEU A 124 -3.75 12.79 -5.52
CA LEU A 124 -3.26 11.97 -6.62
C LEU A 124 -4.36 11.09 -7.18
N MET A 125 -5.11 10.39 -6.32
CA MET A 125 -6.23 9.54 -6.72
C MET A 125 -7.34 10.34 -7.42
N ALA A 126 -7.68 11.51 -6.91
CA ALA A 126 -8.65 12.40 -7.56
C ALA A 126 -8.17 12.84 -8.96
N MET A 127 -6.90 13.22 -9.10
CA MET A 127 -6.33 13.59 -10.42
C MET A 127 -6.36 12.43 -11.42
N VAL A 128 -6.13 11.18 -10.99
CA VAL A 128 -6.25 10.00 -11.86
C VAL A 128 -7.67 9.85 -12.38
N ILE A 129 -8.66 9.94 -11.48
CA ILE A 129 -10.09 9.82 -11.84
C ILE A 129 -10.50 10.91 -12.83
N ASP A 130 -10.10 12.15 -12.59
CA ASP A 130 -10.47 13.30 -13.40
C ASP A 130 -9.74 13.33 -14.76
N SER A 131 -8.62 12.63 -14.84
CA SER A 131 -7.82 12.55 -16.08
C SER A 131 -8.32 11.50 -17.06
N LEU A 132 -9.30 10.68 -16.66
CA LEU A 132 -9.86 9.62 -17.49
C LEU A 132 -11.33 9.94 -17.87
N PRO A 133 -11.69 9.85 -19.17
CA PRO A 133 -13.09 9.92 -19.58
C PRO A 133 -13.91 8.86 -18.88
N PRO A 134 -15.15 9.14 -18.44
CA PRO A 134 -16.00 8.21 -17.69
C PRO A 134 -16.11 6.81 -18.33
N LYS A 135 -16.23 6.78 -19.67
CA LYS A 135 -16.34 5.54 -20.46
C LYS A 135 -15.07 4.66 -20.40
N HIS A 136 -13.91 5.24 -20.16
CA HIS A 136 -12.61 4.55 -20.21
C HIS A 136 -11.92 4.40 -18.84
N ARG A 137 -12.55 4.83 -17.74
CA ARG A 137 -11.97 4.77 -16.39
C ARG A 137 -11.54 3.36 -16.00
N GLY A 138 -12.42 2.37 -16.17
CA GLY A 138 -12.10 0.98 -15.82
C GLY A 138 -10.89 0.44 -16.60
N ALA A 139 -10.85 0.70 -17.92
CA ALA A 139 -9.73 0.27 -18.77
C ALA A 139 -8.41 0.98 -18.41
N GLY A 140 -8.48 2.28 -18.11
CA GLY A 140 -7.31 3.06 -17.67
C GLY A 140 -6.73 2.55 -16.35
N TYR A 141 -7.59 2.30 -15.35
CA TYR A 141 -7.16 1.70 -14.09
C TYR A 141 -6.54 0.31 -14.25
N SER A 142 -7.17 -0.55 -15.06
CA SER A 142 -6.63 -1.90 -15.33
C SER A 142 -5.25 -1.82 -16.01
N PHE A 143 -5.11 -0.95 -17.01
CA PHE A 143 -3.82 -0.71 -17.66
C PHE A 143 -2.75 -0.25 -16.66
N GLN A 144 -3.08 0.76 -15.84
CA GLN A 144 -2.16 1.28 -14.83
C GLN A 144 -1.76 0.21 -13.83
N THR A 145 -2.70 -0.59 -13.32
CA THR A 145 -2.44 -1.69 -12.39
C THR A 145 -1.51 -2.73 -13.00
N ILE A 146 -1.74 -3.15 -14.25
CA ILE A 146 -0.89 -4.13 -14.95
C ILE A 146 0.54 -3.60 -15.07
N VAL A 147 0.71 -2.38 -15.57
CA VAL A 147 2.04 -1.81 -15.84
C VAL A 147 2.81 -1.59 -14.52
N THR A 148 2.15 -1.14 -13.47
CA THR A 148 2.78 -0.97 -12.16
C THR A 148 3.12 -2.30 -11.49
N SER A 149 2.27 -3.33 -11.63
CA SER A 149 2.58 -4.67 -11.11
C SER A 149 3.78 -5.31 -11.81
N LEU A 150 3.91 -5.10 -13.12
CA LEU A 150 5.11 -5.57 -13.85
C LEU A 150 6.37 -4.81 -13.44
N ALA A 151 6.26 -3.54 -13.09
CA ALA A 151 7.38 -2.73 -12.63
C ALA A 151 7.98 -3.18 -11.29
N LEU A 152 7.22 -3.90 -10.45
CA LEU A 152 7.69 -4.46 -9.18
C LEU A 152 8.64 -5.65 -9.36
N LEU A 153 8.48 -6.43 -10.44
CA LEU A 153 9.10 -7.76 -10.58
C LEU A 153 10.63 -7.78 -10.47
N PRO A 154 11.38 -6.85 -11.09
CA PRO A 154 12.85 -6.89 -11.03
C PRO A 154 13.43 -6.41 -9.70
N ALA A 155 12.66 -5.73 -8.86
CA ALA A 155 13.18 -5.04 -7.67
C ALA A 155 13.91 -5.95 -6.68
N PRO A 156 13.41 -7.13 -6.27
CA PRO A 156 14.16 -8.02 -5.36
C PRO A 156 15.46 -8.54 -5.96
N LEU A 157 15.48 -8.81 -7.26
CA LEU A 157 16.69 -9.28 -7.94
C LEU A 157 17.74 -8.18 -8.08
N ILE A 158 17.30 -6.93 -8.28
CA ILE A 158 18.19 -5.75 -8.24
C ILE A 158 18.74 -5.58 -6.83
N ALA A 159 17.92 -5.70 -5.78
CA ALA A 159 18.36 -5.64 -4.39
C ALA A 159 19.41 -6.70 -4.09
N GLN A 160 19.18 -7.94 -4.51
CA GLN A 160 20.14 -9.03 -4.38
C GLN A 160 21.48 -8.72 -5.08
N TYR A 161 21.42 -8.26 -6.32
CA TYR A 161 22.61 -7.90 -7.08
C TYR A 161 23.44 -6.82 -6.35
N LEU A 162 22.78 -5.78 -5.82
CA LEU A 162 23.45 -4.70 -5.10
C LEU A 162 24.14 -5.19 -3.82
N VAL A 163 23.45 -6.00 -3.02
CA VAL A 163 23.97 -6.52 -1.76
C VAL A 163 25.13 -7.49 -1.98
N LEU A 164 25.05 -8.34 -3.00
CA LEU A 164 26.13 -9.29 -3.32
C LEU A 164 27.37 -8.63 -3.94
N THR A 165 27.18 -7.49 -4.63
CA THR A 165 28.28 -6.82 -5.35
C THR A 165 28.99 -5.78 -4.49
N PHE A 166 28.28 -5.06 -3.62
CA PHE A 166 28.76 -3.88 -2.89
C PHE A 166 28.75 -4.05 -1.36
N ASP A 167 28.64 -5.27 -0.85
CA ASP A 167 28.33 -5.56 0.54
C ASP A 167 26.96 -5.05 0.99
N PHE A 168 26.48 -5.54 2.14
CA PHE A 168 25.12 -5.28 2.59
C PHE A 168 24.85 -3.79 2.85
N ASP A 169 25.70 -3.10 3.63
CA ASP A 169 25.47 -1.69 4.00
C ASP A 169 25.53 -0.78 2.76
N LEU A 170 26.59 -0.89 1.95
CA LEU A 170 26.75 -0.05 0.77
C LEU A 170 25.69 -0.38 -0.30
N GLY A 171 25.36 -1.66 -0.49
CA GLY A 171 24.31 -2.11 -1.39
C GLY A 171 22.95 -1.52 -1.04
N MET A 172 22.60 -1.48 0.25
CA MET A 172 21.37 -0.85 0.74
C MET A 172 21.37 0.67 0.56
N ARG A 173 22.49 1.34 0.80
CA ARG A 173 22.63 2.80 0.56
C ARG A 173 22.48 3.14 -0.93
N ILE A 174 23.03 2.32 -1.82
CA ILE A 174 22.83 2.45 -3.27
C ILE A 174 21.35 2.21 -3.64
N ALA A 175 20.70 1.21 -3.06
CA ALA A 175 19.28 0.96 -3.28
C ALA A 175 18.41 2.18 -2.88
N TYR A 176 18.65 2.78 -1.70
CA TYR A 176 17.96 4.01 -1.30
C TYR A 176 18.35 5.22 -2.16
N THR A 177 19.56 5.27 -2.71
CA THR A 177 19.96 6.31 -3.68
C THR A 177 19.16 6.20 -4.97
N ILE A 178 18.94 4.98 -5.48
CA ILE A 178 18.08 4.73 -6.64
C ILE A 178 16.65 5.22 -6.35
N VAL A 179 16.13 4.95 -5.16
CA VAL A 179 14.79 5.43 -4.74
C VAL A 179 14.75 6.95 -4.67
N MET A 180 15.76 7.60 -4.10
CA MET A 180 15.83 9.06 -4.00
C MET A 180 15.82 9.70 -5.40
N VAL A 181 16.64 9.17 -6.32
CA VAL A 181 16.71 9.65 -7.72
C VAL A 181 15.36 9.42 -8.43
N ALA A 182 14.74 8.26 -8.22
CA ALA A 182 13.43 7.94 -8.78
C ALA A 182 12.32 8.90 -8.26
N TYR A 183 12.33 9.23 -6.96
CA TYR A 183 11.40 10.20 -6.38
C TYR A 183 11.64 11.60 -6.92
N PHE A 184 12.89 12.01 -7.07
CA PHE A 184 13.24 13.30 -7.65
C PHE A 184 12.80 13.38 -9.12
N ALA A 185 13.09 12.36 -9.91
CA ALA A 185 12.64 12.27 -11.31
C ALA A 185 11.11 12.29 -11.44
N THR A 186 10.43 11.54 -10.56
CA THR A 186 8.97 11.52 -10.47
C THR A 186 8.40 12.89 -10.11
N ALA A 187 8.97 13.57 -9.13
CA ALA A 187 8.54 14.92 -8.73
C ALA A 187 8.69 15.91 -9.86
N THR A 188 9.82 15.87 -10.57
CA THR A 188 10.09 16.70 -11.74
C THR A 188 9.12 16.41 -12.90
N LEU A 189 8.83 15.11 -13.14
CA LEU A 189 7.83 14.71 -14.14
C LEU A 189 6.44 15.26 -13.78
N ARG A 190 6.06 15.19 -12.49
CA ARG A 190 4.77 15.67 -11.96
C ARG A 190 4.62 17.20 -12.04
N LEU A 191 5.68 17.97 -12.18
CA LEU A 191 5.59 19.40 -12.48
C LEU A 191 4.88 19.70 -13.82
N LYS A 192 4.88 18.74 -14.76
CA LYS A 192 4.16 18.86 -16.04
C LYS A 192 2.67 18.58 -15.94
N LEU A 193 2.16 18.13 -14.78
CA LEU A 193 0.73 17.93 -14.58
C LEU A 193 -0.04 19.23 -14.79
N LYS A 194 -1.25 19.11 -15.31
CA LYS A 194 -2.21 20.23 -15.41
C LYS A 194 -3.18 20.11 -14.24
N GLU A 195 -3.55 21.25 -13.66
CA GLU A 195 -4.55 21.28 -12.59
C GLU A 195 -5.89 20.72 -13.09
N THR A 196 -6.54 19.92 -12.24
CA THR A 196 -7.84 19.29 -12.55
C THR A 196 -9.03 19.98 -11.87
N LEU A 197 -8.74 20.86 -10.90
CA LEU A 197 -9.80 21.66 -10.27
C LEU A 197 -10.26 22.81 -11.18
N PRO A 198 -11.54 23.21 -11.07
CA PRO A 198 -12.05 24.40 -11.74
C PRO A 198 -11.26 25.65 -11.34
N PRO A 199 -11.04 26.63 -12.25
CA PRO A 199 -10.22 27.82 -11.97
C PRO A 199 -10.66 28.62 -10.73
N ASN A 200 -11.94 28.57 -10.36
CA ASN A 200 -12.51 29.30 -9.22
C ASN A 200 -12.41 28.51 -7.90
N ALA A 201 -12.01 27.24 -7.92
CA ALA A 201 -11.89 26.41 -6.71
C ALA A 201 -10.49 26.52 -6.07
N ALA A 202 -9.46 26.82 -6.85
CA ALA A 202 -8.09 26.97 -6.37
C ALA A 202 -7.83 28.44 -5.99
N GLY A 203 -8.06 28.81 -4.74
CA GLY A 203 -7.90 30.18 -4.28
C GLY A 203 -7.12 30.29 -2.97
N GLY A 204 -5.91 30.85 -3.03
CA GLY A 204 -5.18 31.34 -1.86
C GLY A 204 -3.93 30.51 -1.48
N ARG A 205 -3.06 31.10 -0.65
CA ARG A 205 -1.88 30.40 -0.10
C ARG A 205 -2.31 29.33 0.90
N PRO A 206 -1.64 28.15 0.91
CA PRO A 206 -1.97 27.09 1.83
C PRO A 206 -1.83 27.55 3.28
N LYS A 207 -2.93 27.55 4.00
CA LYS A 207 -2.95 27.85 5.43
C LYS A 207 -3.05 26.53 6.20
N ILE A 208 -1.90 25.91 6.42
CA ILE A 208 -1.79 24.64 7.17
C ILE A 208 -2.50 24.76 8.53
N MET A 209 -2.41 25.94 9.17
CA MET A 209 -3.08 26.18 10.47
C MET A 209 -4.62 26.10 10.37
N GLU A 210 -5.22 26.50 9.24
CA GLU A 210 -6.68 26.35 9.04
C GLU A 210 -7.04 24.86 8.86
N ALA A 211 -6.23 24.11 8.10
CA ALA A 211 -6.42 22.67 7.94
C ALA A 211 -6.33 21.92 9.27
N LEU A 212 -5.36 22.27 10.12
CA LEU A 212 -5.22 21.71 11.47
C LEU A 212 -6.38 22.09 12.39
N ARG A 213 -6.92 23.30 12.26
CA ARG A 213 -8.06 23.77 13.05
C ARG A 213 -9.37 23.07 12.67
N GLU A 214 -9.53 22.73 11.39
CA GLU A 214 -10.69 21.99 10.89
C GLU A 214 -10.57 20.46 11.09
N TYR A 215 -9.38 19.97 11.45
CA TYR A 215 -9.09 18.54 11.60
C TYR A 215 -10.08 17.81 12.54
N PRO A 216 -10.36 18.28 13.78
CA PRO A 216 -11.30 17.58 14.66
C PRO A 216 -12.72 17.48 14.08
N LYS A 217 -13.15 18.51 13.34
CA LYS A 217 -14.43 18.53 12.64
C LYS A 217 -14.46 17.49 11.51
N ALA A 218 -13.41 17.45 10.68
CA ALA A 218 -13.29 16.49 9.59
C ALA A 218 -13.31 15.05 10.11
N VAL A 219 -12.60 14.74 11.19
CA VAL A 219 -12.63 13.42 11.86
C VAL A 219 -14.05 13.09 12.34
N ARG A 220 -14.72 14.02 13.01
CA ARG A 220 -16.08 13.80 13.52
C ARG A 220 -17.09 13.57 12.41
N GLU A 221 -17.03 14.33 11.34
CA GLU A 221 -17.89 14.18 10.15
C GLU A 221 -17.64 12.83 9.46
N SER A 222 -16.39 12.43 9.36
CA SER A 222 -16.00 11.13 8.77
C SER A 222 -16.52 9.96 9.60
N ILE A 223 -16.43 10.02 10.93
CA ILE A 223 -17.04 9.02 11.81
C ILE A 223 -18.57 8.99 11.65
N ALA A 224 -19.21 10.16 11.49
CA ALA A 224 -20.65 10.22 11.29
C ALA A 224 -21.14 9.56 10.00
N VAL A 225 -20.29 9.46 8.96
CA VAL A 225 -20.62 8.76 7.72
C VAL A 225 -20.93 7.28 7.97
N TRP A 226 -20.19 6.63 8.90
CA TRP A 226 -20.40 5.21 9.21
C TRP A 226 -21.78 4.90 9.77
N ARG A 227 -22.42 5.86 10.42
CA ARG A 227 -23.81 5.72 10.89
C ARG A 227 -24.84 5.71 9.74
N LYS A 228 -24.44 6.20 8.57
CA LYS A 228 -25.29 6.27 7.37
C LYS A 228 -25.08 5.07 6.42
N LEU A 229 -24.03 4.29 6.63
CA LEU A 229 -23.72 3.12 5.81
C LEU A 229 -24.47 1.88 6.29
N SER A 230 -24.60 0.90 5.41
CA SER A 230 -25.21 -0.39 5.73
C SER A 230 -24.38 -1.15 6.78
N LYS A 231 -25.05 -2.01 7.57
CA LYS A 231 -24.37 -2.88 8.53
C LYS A 231 -23.33 -3.78 7.84
N SER A 232 -23.61 -4.25 6.61
CA SER A 232 -22.68 -5.01 5.79
C SER A 232 -21.39 -4.24 5.48
N ALA A 233 -21.49 -2.98 5.05
CA ALA A 233 -20.34 -2.13 4.80
C ALA A 233 -19.50 -1.89 6.07
N PHE A 234 -20.15 -1.75 7.21
CA PHE A 234 -19.49 -1.56 8.49
C PHE A 234 -18.71 -2.82 8.93
N TYR A 235 -19.32 -4.01 8.83
CA TYR A 235 -18.61 -5.28 9.12
C TYR A 235 -17.46 -5.52 8.16
N LEU A 236 -17.65 -5.27 6.87
CA LEU A 236 -16.59 -5.38 5.85
C LEU A 236 -15.41 -4.46 6.20
N PHE A 237 -15.68 -3.24 6.60
CA PHE A 237 -14.67 -2.28 7.05
C PHE A 237 -13.91 -2.79 8.28
N LEU A 238 -14.61 -3.17 9.37
CA LEU A 238 -13.97 -3.62 10.61
C LEU A 238 -13.05 -4.82 10.37
N VAL A 239 -13.53 -5.82 9.62
CA VAL A 239 -12.74 -7.00 9.31
C VAL A 239 -11.50 -6.62 8.49
N THR A 240 -11.66 -5.77 7.48
CA THR A 240 -10.57 -5.41 6.59
C THR A 240 -9.49 -4.60 7.30
N ILE A 241 -9.85 -3.62 8.14
CA ILE A 241 -8.85 -2.86 8.90
C ILE A 241 -8.12 -3.74 9.91
N GLY A 242 -8.82 -4.70 10.53
CA GLY A 242 -8.22 -5.63 11.49
C GLY A 242 -7.21 -6.55 10.83
N ILE A 243 -7.60 -7.27 9.79
CA ILE A 243 -6.69 -8.20 9.12
C ILE A 243 -5.55 -7.46 8.38
N ASN A 244 -5.83 -6.31 7.77
CA ASN A 244 -4.79 -5.51 7.11
C ASN A 244 -3.74 -5.03 8.12
N GLY A 245 -4.17 -4.62 9.32
CA GLY A 245 -3.25 -4.25 10.39
C GLY A 245 -2.30 -5.39 10.76
N ILE A 246 -2.80 -6.64 10.88
CA ILE A 246 -1.98 -7.81 11.17
C ILE A 246 -1.06 -8.13 9.99
N VAL A 247 -1.60 -8.20 8.76
CA VAL A 247 -0.86 -8.54 7.53
C VAL A 247 0.32 -7.61 7.31
N VAL A 248 0.10 -6.29 7.36
CA VAL A 248 1.16 -5.29 7.14
C VAL A 248 2.20 -5.31 8.26
N SER A 249 1.78 -5.57 9.50
CA SER A 249 2.71 -5.67 10.62
C SER A 249 3.56 -6.95 10.54
N CYS A 250 2.99 -8.09 10.13
CA CYS A 250 3.73 -9.33 9.89
C CYS A 250 4.72 -9.18 8.72
N TYR A 251 4.34 -8.43 7.66
CA TYR A 251 5.20 -8.19 6.49
C TYR A 251 6.56 -7.62 6.89
N THR A 252 6.59 -6.75 7.89
CA THR A 252 7.82 -6.13 8.41
C THR A 252 8.82 -7.18 8.94
N TYR A 253 8.33 -8.32 9.43
CA TYR A 253 9.15 -9.37 10.05
C TYR A 253 9.45 -10.55 9.15
N PHE A 254 8.86 -10.65 7.96
CA PHE A 254 9.09 -11.80 7.08
C PHE A 254 10.57 -12.04 6.77
N VAL A 255 11.28 -10.98 6.36
CA VAL A 255 12.71 -11.11 6.02
C VAL A 255 13.55 -11.46 7.24
N VAL A 256 13.27 -10.86 8.40
CA VAL A 256 14.00 -11.13 9.64
C VAL A 256 13.80 -12.58 10.04
N TYR A 257 12.54 -13.05 10.09
CA TYR A 257 12.24 -14.43 10.42
C TYR A 257 12.88 -15.44 9.44
N ALA A 258 12.77 -15.17 8.15
CA ALA A 258 13.33 -16.04 7.13
C ALA A 258 14.86 -16.17 7.24
N THR A 259 15.56 -15.08 7.55
CA THR A 259 17.02 -15.11 7.63
C THR A 259 17.56 -15.53 9.00
N THR A 260 16.89 -15.15 10.11
CA THR A 260 17.41 -15.41 11.45
C THR A 260 16.90 -16.73 12.04
N ILE A 261 15.68 -17.16 11.72
CA ILE A 261 15.05 -18.37 12.31
C ILE A 261 15.06 -19.54 11.31
N LEU A 262 14.73 -19.27 10.03
CA LEU A 262 14.76 -20.31 9.00
C LEU A 262 16.13 -20.44 8.30
N GLU A 263 17.11 -19.63 8.72
CA GLU A 263 18.50 -19.64 8.21
C GLU A 263 18.60 -19.51 6.67
N MET A 264 17.62 -18.82 6.05
CA MET A 264 17.64 -18.56 4.63
C MET A 264 18.69 -17.53 4.27
N THR A 265 19.38 -17.74 3.17
CA THR A 265 20.30 -16.74 2.62
C THR A 265 19.53 -15.53 2.06
N GLU A 266 20.18 -14.37 2.01
CA GLU A 266 19.62 -13.17 1.38
C GLU A 266 19.20 -13.41 -0.08
N SER A 267 19.95 -14.25 -0.81
CA SER A 267 19.64 -14.64 -2.18
C SER A 267 18.37 -15.47 -2.28
N GLN A 268 18.18 -16.43 -1.39
CA GLN A 268 16.96 -17.23 -1.34
C GLN A 268 15.75 -16.35 -1.01
N TRP A 269 15.91 -15.43 -0.06
CA TRP A 269 14.84 -14.48 0.29
C TRP A 269 14.46 -13.57 -0.91
N ALA A 270 15.44 -12.99 -1.62
CA ALA A 270 15.16 -12.18 -2.79
C ALA A 270 14.39 -12.94 -3.87
N PHE A 271 14.75 -14.22 -4.09
CA PHE A 271 14.03 -15.08 -5.03
C PHE A 271 12.58 -15.32 -4.57
N VAL A 272 12.34 -15.58 -3.29
CA VAL A 272 11.00 -15.73 -2.71
C VAL A 272 10.17 -14.45 -2.92
N MET A 273 10.76 -13.28 -2.70
CA MET A 273 10.07 -11.99 -2.93
C MET A 273 9.77 -11.74 -4.40
N ALA A 274 10.69 -12.07 -5.31
CA ALA A 274 10.44 -11.98 -6.76
C ALA A 274 9.32 -12.94 -7.19
N PHE A 275 9.32 -14.16 -6.67
CA PHE A 275 8.27 -15.14 -6.90
C PHE A 275 6.92 -14.67 -6.34
N MET A 276 6.89 -14.09 -5.14
CA MET A 276 5.69 -13.50 -4.56
C MET A 276 5.11 -12.39 -5.46
N TYR A 277 5.94 -11.47 -5.94
CA TYR A 277 5.45 -10.43 -6.85
C TYR A 277 4.88 -10.99 -8.15
N LEU A 278 5.45 -12.08 -8.66
CA LEU A 278 4.91 -12.78 -9.83
C LEU A 278 3.52 -13.37 -9.54
N THR A 279 3.32 -13.95 -8.35
CA THR A 279 2.02 -14.50 -7.92
C THR A 279 0.97 -13.41 -7.69
N VAL A 280 1.37 -12.21 -7.29
CA VAL A 280 0.48 -11.05 -7.20
C VAL A 280 0.06 -10.57 -8.59
N ALA A 281 1.01 -10.47 -9.54
CA ALA A 281 0.74 -9.91 -10.86
C ALA A 281 -0.15 -10.82 -11.73
N ILE A 282 0.19 -12.09 -11.90
CA ILE A 282 -0.51 -13.00 -12.82
C ILE A 282 -1.87 -13.46 -12.28
N PRO A 283 -1.97 -14.04 -11.08
CA PRO A 283 -3.26 -14.44 -10.54
C PRO A 283 -4.20 -13.26 -10.27
N GLY A 284 -3.66 -12.06 -9.99
CA GLY A 284 -4.45 -10.85 -9.80
C GLY A 284 -5.29 -10.48 -11.03
N ILE A 285 -4.72 -10.62 -12.22
CA ILE A 285 -5.43 -10.39 -13.49
C ILE A 285 -6.55 -11.42 -13.69
N ILE A 286 -6.24 -12.71 -13.47
CA ILE A 286 -7.19 -13.82 -13.63
C ILE A 286 -8.33 -13.70 -12.60
N ALA A 287 -7.99 -13.39 -11.36
CA ALA A 287 -8.95 -13.21 -10.28
C ALA A 287 -9.90 -12.06 -10.57
N GLY A 288 -9.38 -10.90 -11.02
CA GLY A 288 -10.20 -9.75 -11.38
C GLY A 288 -11.28 -10.08 -12.41
N LEU A 289 -10.90 -10.81 -13.48
CA LEU A 289 -11.85 -11.27 -14.51
C LEU A 289 -12.89 -12.27 -13.96
N SER A 290 -12.50 -13.11 -13.03
CA SER A 290 -13.37 -14.16 -12.46
C SER A 290 -14.34 -13.61 -11.41
N MET A 291 -13.96 -12.57 -10.67
CA MET A 291 -14.79 -11.92 -9.63
C MET A 291 -16.06 -11.29 -10.20
N ASP A 292 -15.98 -10.77 -11.42
CA ASP A 292 -17.16 -10.18 -12.09
C ASP A 292 -18.25 -11.21 -12.42
N ILE A 293 -17.86 -12.50 -12.58
CA ILE A 293 -18.77 -13.59 -12.95
C ILE A 293 -19.29 -14.35 -11.73
N LYS A 294 -18.40 -14.67 -10.77
CA LYS A 294 -18.69 -15.59 -9.65
C LYS A 294 -19.05 -14.89 -8.34
N GLY A 295 -19.10 -13.55 -8.32
CA GLY A 295 -19.29 -12.78 -7.09
C GLY A 295 -17.97 -12.48 -6.36
N ARG A 296 -17.97 -11.42 -5.57
CA ARG A 296 -16.74 -10.85 -4.95
C ARG A 296 -16.51 -11.35 -3.54
N LYS A 297 -17.61 -11.65 -2.82
CA LYS A 297 -17.58 -12.14 -1.44
C LYS A 297 -16.85 -13.47 -1.31
N ALA A 298 -17.08 -14.41 -2.24
CA ALA A 298 -16.43 -15.73 -2.23
C ALA A 298 -14.90 -15.60 -2.38
N PHE A 299 -14.44 -14.73 -3.28
CA PHE A 299 -13.00 -14.47 -3.46
C PHE A 299 -12.37 -13.77 -2.25
N LEU A 300 -13.11 -12.88 -1.58
CA LEU A 300 -12.66 -12.23 -0.35
C LEU A 300 -12.47 -13.26 0.78
N ILE A 301 -13.44 -14.15 0.96
CA ILE A 301 -13.37 -15.25 1.95
C ILE A 301 -12.19 -16.16 1.64
N LEU A 302 -12.05 -16.58 0.38
CA LEU A 302 -10.92 -17.41 -0.06
C LEU A 302 -9.58 -16.70 0.21
N GLY A 303 -9.49 -15.40 -0.09
CA GLY A 303 -8.30 -14.60 0.18
C GLY A 303 -7.90 -14.63 1.66
N TYR A 304 -8.85 -14.48 2.57
CA TYR A 304 -8.56 -14.59 4.01
C TYR A 304 -8.16 -16.01 4.41
N LEU A 305 -8.86 -17.03 3.94
CA LEU A 305 -8.56 -18.42 4.30
C LEU A 305 -7.18 -18.89 3.83
N LEU A 306 -6.65 -18.31 2.73
CA LEU A 306 -5.31 -18.67 2.23
C LEU A 306 -4.17 -18.19 3.14
N TYR A 307 -4.41 -17.20 4.01
CA TYR A 307 -3.39 -16.79 4.98
C TYR A 307 -3.09 -17.90 6.01
N ALA A 308 -4.08 -18.69 6.40
CA ALA A 308 -3.89 -19.74 7.40
C ALA A 308 -2.86 -20.80 6.94
N PRO A 309 -3.06 -21.54 5.84
CA PRO A 309 -2.07 -22.50 5.38
C PRO A 309 -0.74 -21.84 4.98
N GLY A 310 -0.78 -20.62 4.39
CA GLY A 310 0.43 -19.89 4.04
C GLY A 310 1.32 -19.61 5.25
N MET A 311 0.76 -19.10 6.34
CA MET A 311 1.52 -18.79 7.55
C MET A 311 1.91 -20.02 8.37
N LEU A 312 1.08 -21.07 8.40
CA LEU A 312 1.43 -22.33 9.05
C LEU A 312 2.62 -23.00 8.35
N LEU A 313 2.65 -22.98 7.02
CA LEU A 313 3.81 -23.45 6.26
C LEU A 313 5.04 -22.57 6.50
N PHE A 314 4.86 -21.24 6.52
CA PHE A 314 5.96 -20.28 6.69
C PHE A 314 6.76 -20.50 7.98
N VAL A 315 6.09 -20.78 9.08
CA VAL A 315 6.73 -20.89 10.42
C VAL A 315 7.77 -22.01 10.51
N THR A 316 7.64 -23.08 9.71
CA THR A 316 8.56 -24.24 9.71
C THR A 316 9.12 -24.55 8.33
N ALA A 317 9.14 -23.54 7.44
CA ALA A 317 9.44 -23.75 6.03
C ALA A 317 10.92 -24.08 5.78
N ASP A 318 11.18 -25.06 4.94
CA ASP A 318 12.36 -25.10 4.10
C ASP A 318 12.19 -24.16 2.88
N PHE A 319 13.20 -24.07 2.01
CA PHE A 319 13.13 -23.16 0.86
C PHE A 319 11.95 -23.45 -0.09
N ASN A 320 11.62 -24.71 -0.34
CA ASN A 320 10.53 -25.09 -1.25
C ASN A 320 9.16 -24.80 -0.59
N MET A 321 9.02 -25.10 0.70
CA MET A 321 7.83 -24.77 1.47
C MET A 321 7.64 -23.27 1.57
N LEU A 322 8.73 -22.50 1.65
CA LEU A 322 8.69 -21.03 1.66
C LEU A 322 8.09 -20.46 0.37
N LEU A 323 8.45 -21.01 -0.78
CA LEU A 323 7.85 -20.64 -2.06
C LEU A 323 6.33 -20.91 -2.07
N LEU A 324 5.90 -22.08 -1.57
CA LEU A 324 4.48 -22.42 -1.48
C LEU A 324 3.75 -21.49 -0.48
N ALA A 325 4.37 -21.22 0.67
CA ALA A 325 3.81 -20.30 1.67
C ALA A 325 3.58 -18.90 1.09
N PHE A 326 4.56 -18.36 0.37
CA PHE A 326 4.44 -17.03 -0.26
C PHE A 326 3.57 -17.02 -1.51
N PHE A 327 3.42 -18.15 -2.21
CA PHE A 327 2.39 -18.30 -3.24
C PHE A 327 0.98 -18.15 -2.63
N LEU A 328 0.69 -18.88 -1.56
CA LEU A 328 -0.61 -18.82 -0.87
C LEU A 328 -0.86 -17.43 -0.27
N TYR A 329 0.16 -16.84 0.38
CA TYR A 329 0.09 -15.50 0.93
C TYR A 329 -0.14 -14.43 -0.16
N GLY A 330 0.63 -14.44 -1.24
CA GLY A 330 0.52 -13.50 -2.35
C GLY A 330 -0.83 -13.60 -3.06
N LEU A 331 -1.31 -14.82 -3.31
CA LEU A 331 -2.63 -15.07 -3.87
C LEU A 331 -3.73 -14.56 -2.91
N GLY A 332 -3.62 -14.90 -1.62
CA GLY A 332 -4.55 -14.45 -0.58
C GLY A 332 -4.64 -12.93 -0.50
N ASN A 333 -3.49 -12.25 -0.50
CA ASN A 333 -3.40 -10.79 -0.46
C ASN A 333 -4.06 -10.15 -1.71
N THR A 334 -3.78 -10.70 -2.88
CA THR A 334 -4.37 -10.20 -4.14
C THR A 334 -5.88 -10.36 -4.17
N LEU A 335 -6.40 -11.53 -3.79
CA LEU A 335 -7.84 -11.80 -3.73
C LEU A 335 -8.52 -10.89 -2.71
N GLN A 336 -7.93 -10.72 -1.54
CA GLN A 336 -8.44 -9.85 -0.48
C GLN A 336 -8.54 -8.40 -0.95
N LEU A 337 -7.43 -7.81 -1.42
CA LEU A 337 -7.37 -6.39 -1.79
C LEU A 337 -8.34 -6.06 -2.94
N ASN A 338 -8.32 -6.85 -4.01
CA ASN A 338 -9.17 -6.61 -5.17
C ASN A 338 -10.66 -6.76 -4.82
N SER A 339 -11.03 -7.85 -4.12
CA SER A 339 -12.42 -8.08 -3.73
C SER A 339 -12.93 -7.02 -2.77
N TYR A 340 -12.12 -6.61 -1.80
CA TYR A 340 -12.46 -5.56 -0.84
C TYR A 340 -12.73 -4.22 -1.54
N GLN A 341 -11.82 -3.77 -2.40
CA GLN A 341 -11.95 -2.47 -3.07
C GLN A 341 -13.23 -2.37 -3.89
N VAL A 342 -13.54 -3.43 -4.63
CA VAL A 342 -14.74 -3.44 -5.49
C VAL A 342 -16.00 -3.56 -4.63
N LEU A 343 -16.04 -4.48 -3.67
CA LEU A 343 -17.20 -4.71 -2.81
C LEU A 343 -17.52 -3.47 -1.94
N MET A 344 -16.51 -2.81 -1.38
CA MET A 344 -16.68 -1.58 -0.64
C MET A 344 -17.16 -0.42 -1.54
N GLY A 345 -16.63 -0.32 -2.76
CA GLY A 345 -17.05 0.66 -3.75
C GLY A 345 -18.53 0.54 -4.13
N ASP A 346 -19.06 -0.70 -4.18
CA ASP A 346 -20.47 -0.96 -4.47
C ASP A 346 -21.40 -0.67 -3.27
N MET A 347 -20.88 -0.75 -2.04
CA MET A 347 -21.66 -0.53 -0.81
C MET A 347 -21.73 0.93 -0.38
N ILE A 348 -20.88 1.80 -0.91
CA ILE A 348 -20.82 3.21 -0.53
C ILE A 348 -21.51 4.07 -1.58
N PRO A 349 -22.56 4.84 -1.20
CA PRO A 349 -23.23 5.78 -2.09
C PRO A 349 -22.26 6.78 -2.73
N LYS A 350 -22.48 7.11 -4.01
CA LYS A 350 -21.57 7.98 -4.78
C LYS A 350 -21.24 9.30 -4.09
N ASN A 351 -22.23 9.93 -3.46
CA ASN A 351 -22.10 11.21 -2.74
C ASN A 351 -21.28 11.13 -1.44
N LEU A 352 -21.05 9.92 -0.90
CA LEU A 352 -20.29 9.70 0.35
C LEU A 352 -18.92 9.06 0.11
N ARG A 353 -18.60 8.64 -1.12
CA ARG A 353 -17.37 7.87 -1.44
C ARG A 353 -16.08 8.58 -1.01
N GLY A 354 -15.98 9.89 -1.27
CA GLY A 354 -14.76 10.64 -0.89
C GLY A 354 -14.53 10.67 0.62
N THR A 355 -15.57 11.04 1.39
CA THR A 355 -15.49 11.11 2.85
C THR A 355 -15.31 9.72 3.48
N ALA A 356 -16.01 8.70 2.96
CA ALA A 356 -15.88 7.33 3.44
C ALA A 356 -14.47 6.76 3.20
N ASN A 357 -13.90 6.96 2.01
CA ASN A 357 -12.54 6.51 1.70
C ASN A 357 -11.49 7.20 2.57
N GLY A 358 -11.60 8.52 2.82
CA GLY A 358 -10.72 9.23 3.72
C GLY A 358 -10.77 8.65 5.16
N CYS A 359 -11.98 8.34 5.63
CA CYS A 359 -12.19 7.70 6.92
C CYS A 359 -11.60 6.28 6.98
N ILE A 360 -11.80 5.47 5.93
CA ILE A 360 -11.24 4.12 5.81
C ILE A 360 -9.72 4.18 5.96
N HIS A 361 -9.06 5.01 5.18
CA HIS A 361 -7.60 5.11 5.21
C HIS A 361 -7.07 5.61 6.55
N PHE A 362 -7.72 6.58 7.17
CA PHE A 362 -7.34 7.06 8.49
C PHE A 362 -7.37 5.95 9.53
N PHE A 363 -8.51 5.27 9.67
CA PHE A 363 -8.62 4.18 10.66
C PHE A 363 -7.74 2.98 10.30
N MET A 364 -7.55 2.69 9.02
CA MET A 364 -6.65 1.64 8.57
C MET A 364 -5.21 1.90 9.06
N TYR A 365 -4.69 3.11 8.92
CA TYR A 365 -3.34 3.45 9.40
C TYR A 365 -3.25 3.54 10.93
N ILE A 366 -4.29 3.99 11.63
CA ILE A 366 -4.32 3.96 13.10
C ILE A 366 -4.28 2.52 13.62
N VAL A 367 -5.14 1.66 13.08
CA VAL A 367 -5.19 0.24 13.49
C VAL A 367 -3.89 -0.46 13.11
N GLN A 368 -3.34 -0.18 11.93
CA GLN A 368 -2.03 -0.67 11.51
C GLN A 368 -0.93 -0.24 12.49
N ALA A 369 -0.89 1.02 12.91
CA ALA A 369 0.08 1.50 13.89
C ALA A 369 -0.03 0.73 15.22
N ILE A 370 -1.25 0.51 15.72
CA ILE A 370 -1.47 -0.27 16.94
C ILE A 370 -0.97 -1.72 16.77
N PHE A 371 -1.33 -2.38 15.66
CA PHE A 371 -0.88 -3.75 15.40
C PHE A 371 0.64 -3.85 15.22
N GLN A 372 1.31 -2.83 14.67
CA GLN A 372 2.77 -2.84 14.56
C GLN A 372 3.43 -2.96 15.93
N ILE A 373 2.97 -2.20 16.94
CA ILE A 373 3.50 -2.32 18.30
C ILE A 373 3.17 -3.68 18.91
N ILE A 374 1.93 -4.16 18.74
CA ILE A 374 1.51 -5.47 19.28
C ILE A 374 2.34 -6.58 18.65
N ILE A 375 2.44 -6.62 17.34
CA ILE A 375 3.18 -7.65 16.58
C ILE A 375 4.67 -7.57 16.91
N GLY A 376 5.24 -6.36 17.01
CA GLY A 376 6.63 -6.17 17.42
C GLY A 376 6.92 -6.67 18.82
N PHE A 377 6.03 -6.40 19.76
CA PHE A 377 6.14 -6.92 21.12
C PHE A 377 6.06 -8.48 21.15
N LEU A 378 5.11 -9.05 20.42
CA LEU A 378 4.98 -10.51 20.33
C LEU A 378 6.22 -11.15 19.70
N TYR A 379 6.76 -10.55 18.65
CA TYR A 379 7.95 -11.05 17.97
C TYR A 379 9.20 -11.01 18.85
N ALA A 380 9.47 -9.84 19.47
CA ALA A 380 10.70 -9.58 20.20
C ALA A 380 10.72 -10.22 21.61
N PHE A 381 9.57 -10.25 22.32
CA PHE A 381 9.55 -10.59 23.76
C PHE A 381 8.79 -11.88 24.10
N VAL A 382 8.00 -12.42 23.15
CA VAL A 382 7.22 -13.65 23.42
C VAL A 382 7.71 -14.81 22.54
N SER A 383 7.54 -14.71 21.23
CA SER A 383 8.04 -15.70 20.27
C SER A 383 8.04 -15.11 18.85
N PRO A 384 9.12 -15.27 18.08
CA PRO A 384 9.18 -14.86 16.67
C PRO A 384 8.13 -15.51 15.77
N GLN A 385 7.60 -16.67 16.15
CA GLN A 385 6.57 -17.41 15.40
C GLN A 385 5.17 -16.84 15.63
N LEU A 386 4.92 -16.26 16.81
CA LEU A 386 3.59 -15.90 17.26
C LEU A 386 2.84 -14.90 16.36
N PRO A 387 3.49 -13.86 15.79
CA PRO A 387 2.84 -12.98 14.82
C PRO A 387 2.22 -13.70 13.63
N PHE A 388 2.93 -14.67 13.08
CA PHE A 388 2.48 -15.41 11.89
C PHE A 388 1.38 -16.42 12.24
N LEU A 389 1.47 -17.05 13.41
CA LEU A 389 0.41 -17.91 13.95
C LEU A 389 -0.85 -17.10 14.28
N LEU A 390 -0.71 -15.86 14.77
CA LEU A 390 -1.82 -14.95 14.98
C LEU A 390 -2.51 -14.58 13.65
N LEU A 391 -1.74 -14.31 12.60
CA LEU A 391 -2.29 -14.07 11.26
C LEU A 391 -3.05 -15.31 10.76
N ALA A 392 -2.46 -16.51 10.90
CA ALA A 392 -3.12 -17.75 10.52
C ALA A 392 -4.42 -17.98 11.30
N ALA A 393 -4.40 -17.81 12.62
CA ALA A 393 -5.55 -18.00 13.49
C ALA A 393 -6.66 -16.97 13.22
N SER A 394 -6.29 -15.72 12.91
CA SER A 394 -7.26 -14.63 12.62
C SER A 394 -7.99 -14.81 11.28
N ALA A 395 -7.43 -15.55 10.34
CA ALA A 395 -8.01 -15.77 9.02
C ALA A 395 -9.42 -16.39 9.08
N ILE A 396 -9.62 -17.39 9.94
CA ILE A 396 -10.88 -18.13 10.07
C ILE A 396 -12.01 -17.25 10.64
N PRO A 397 -11.85 -16.57 11.80
CA PRO A 397 -12.91 -15.72 12.34
C PRO A 397 -13.23 -14.54 11.44
N PHE A 398 -12.23 -13.93 10.79
CA PHE A 398 -12.49 -12.85 9.84
C PHE A 398 -13.24 -13.34 8.59
N ALA A 399 -12.86 -14.48 8.03
CA ALA A 399 -13.61 -15.11 6.94
C ALA A 399 -15.06 -15.45 7.34
N ALA A 400 -15.26 -15.95 8.56
CA ALA A 400 -16.59 -16.25 9.09
C ALA A 400 -17.46 -15.00 9.26
N ILE A 401 -16.91 -13.90 9.79
CA ILE A 401 -17.64 -12.63 9.88
C ILE A 401 -18.08 -12.15 8.48
N ILE A 402 -17.19 -12.21 7.49
CA ILE A 402 -17.57 -11.86 6.10
C ILE A 402 -18.65 -12.81 5.59
N ALA A 403 -18.53 -14.10 5.81
CA ALA A 403 -19.52 -15.10 5.34
C ALA A 403 -20.92 -14.82 5.89
N PHE A 404 -21.04 -14.53 7.20
CA PHE A 404 -22.34 -14.44 7.88
C PHE A 404 -22.89 -13.00 8.02
N LYS A 405 -22.05 -11.97 8.03
CA LYS A 405 -22.46 -10.58 8.30
C LYS A 405 -22.39 -9.65 7.11
N VAL A 406 -21.71 -10.05 6.04
CA VAL A 406 -21.59 -9.24 4.83
C VAL A 406 -22.42 -9.86 3.72
N SER A 407 -23.33 -9.10 3.12
CA SER A 407 -24.10 -9.45 1.94
C SER A 407 -23.64 -8.62 0.74
N GLU A 408 -23.55 -9.25 -0.43
CA GLU A 408 -23.34 -8.51 -1.67
C GLU A 408 -24.59 -7.68 -2.00
N PRO A 409 -24.44 -6.43 -2.45
CA PRO A 409 -25.58 -5.63 -2.87
C PRO A 409 -26.24 -6.27 -4.11
N ALA A 410 -27.56 -6.43 -4.06
CA ALA A 410 -28.36 -7.04 -5.14
C ALA A 410 -28.41 -6.15 -6.40
N VAL A 411 -28.24 -4.85 -6.25
CA VAL A 411 -28.22 -3.86 -7.33
C VAL A 411 -26.85 -3.19 -7.32
N LYS A 412 -26.13 -3.31 -8.44
CA LYS A 412 -24.92 -2.50 -8.66
C LYS A 412 -25.42 -1.07 -8.90
N GLU A 413 -25.02 -0.13 -8.04
CA GLU A 413 -25.25 1.28 -8.34
C GLU A 413 -24.36 1.67 -9.54
N ASP A 414 -24.98 1.90 -10.69
CA ASP A 414 -24.35 2.35 -11.94
C ASP A 414 -23.68 3.74 -11.82
#